data_ae207460afeb30a4157a380b263ec6b9
#
_entry.id   ae207460afeb30a4157a380b263ec6b9
#
_cell.length_a   1.000
_cell.length_b   1.000
_cell.length_c   1.000
_cell.angle_alpha   90.00
_cell.angle_beta   90.00
_cell.angle_gamma   90.00
#
_symmetry.space_group_name_H-M   'P 1'
#
loop_
_entity.id
_entity.type
_entity.pdbx_description
1 polymer ?
#
loop_
_entity_poly.entity_id
_entity_poly.type
_entity_poly.pdbx_seq_one_letter_code
_entity_poly.pdbx_strand_id
1 'polypeptide(L)' 'MRTNVAIICSFCGEVHAVEVNLAQYKAWQNGELIQNAMPDLTPTEREQLIYGLCPKCQAEISGE' A
#
# COMPACT_ATOMS: atom_id res chain seq x y z
N MET A 1 -6.13 -12.39 -10.46
CA MET A 1 -5.44 -13.13 -9.41
C MET A 1 -4.98 -12.16 -8.32
N ARG A 2 -5.25 -12.49 -7.06
CA ARG A 2 -4.87 -11.63 -5.94
C ARG A 2 -3.63 -12.18 -5.24
N THR A 3 -2.84 -11.29 -4.69
CA THR A 3 -1.65 -11.65 -3.92
C THR A 3 -1.49 -10.68 -2.76
N ASN A 4 -0.72 -11.08 -1.76
CA ASN A 4 -0.40 -10.21 -0.64
C ASN A 4 0.99 -9.65 -0.81
N VAL A 5 1.11 -8.33 -0.70
CA VAL A 5 2.40 -7.65 -0.74
C VAL A 5 2.82 -7.38 0.70
N ALA A 6 3.92 -8.00 1.12
CA ALA A 6 4.45 -7.78 2.46
C ALA A 6 5.23 -6.47 2.50
N ILE A 7 4.89 -5.64 3.48
CA ILE A 7 5.50 -4.32 3.64
C ILE A 7 6.03 -4.21 5.06
N ILE A 8 7.27 -3.77 5.19
CA ILE A 8 7.86 -3.49 6.50
C ILE A 8 7.69 -2.00 6.76
N CYS A 9 6.99 -1.67 7.84
CA CYS A 9 6.79 -0.28 8.21
C CYS A 9 8.13 0.39 8.47
N SER A 10 8.42 1.46 7.74
CA SER A 10 9.69 2.17 7.89
C SER A 10 9.77 2.96 9.19
N PHE A 11 8.68 3.10 9.91
CA PHE A 11 8.63 3.87 11.14
C PHE A 11 8.72 2.99 12.39
N CYS A 12 7.92 1.92 12.46
CA CYS A 12 7.91 1.04 13.63
C CYS A 12 8.55 -0.33 13.38
N GLY A 13 8.81 -0.67 12.11
CA GLY A 13 9.46 -1.93 11.75
C GLY A 13 8.54 -3.14 11.72
N GLU A 14 7.25 -2.97 11.92
CA GLU A 14 6.32 -4.09 11.87
C GLU A 14 6.01 -4.48 10.43
N VAL A 15 5.83 -5.78 10.19
CA VAL A 15 5.46 -6.30 8.89
C VAL A 15 3.94 -6.34 8.77
N HIS A 16 3.44 -5.82 7.66
CA HIS A 16 2.01 -5.91 7.35
C HIS A 16 1.84 -6.26 5.87
N ALA A 17 0.65 -6.74 5.50
CA ALA A 17 0.40 -7.16 4.14
C ALA A 17 -0.79 -6.41 3.57
N VAL A 18 -0.70 -6.07 2.27
CA VAL A 18 -1.78 -5.45 1.53
C VAL A 18 -2.17 -6.40 0.41
N GLU A 19 -3.45 -6.78 0.36
CA GLU A 19 -3.94 -7.64 -0.71
C GLU A 19 -4.18 -6.81 -1.97
N VAL A 20 -3.60 -7.23 -3.08
CA VAL A 20 -3.71 -6.52 -4.35
C VAL A 20 -4.02 -7.49 -5.49
N ASN A 21 -4.53 -6.96 -6.59
CA ASN A 21 -4.64 -7.72 -7.84
C ASN A 21 -3.28 -7.71 -8.51
N LEU A 22 -2.75 -8.89 -8.80
CA LEU A 22 -1.38 -9.02 -9.33
C LEU A 22 -1.19 -8.25 -10.64
N ALA A 23 -2.16 -8.33 -11.56
CA ALA A 23 -2.07 -7.62 -12.84
C ALA A 23 -2.06 -6.10 -12.62
N GLN A 24 -2.90 -5.61 -11.71
CA GLN A 24 -2.95 -4.19 -11.37
C GLN A 24 -1.67 -3.74 -10.68
N TYR A 25 -1.13 -4.57 -9.81
CA TYR A 25 0.13 -4.27 -9.13
C TYR A 25 1.27 -4.14 -10.14
N LYS A 26 1.32 -5.04 -11.11
CA LYS A 26 2.34 -4.98 -12.16
C LYS A 26 2.19 -3.73 -13.02
N ALA A 27 0.96 -3.30 -13.31
CA ALA A 27 0.71 -2.06 -14.05
C ALA A 27 1.29 -0.86 -13.31
N TRP A 28 1.10 -0.82 -11.99
CA TRP A 28 1.68 0.24 -11.17
C TRP A 28 3.21 0.21 -11.23
N GLN A 29 3.81 -0.98 -11.15
CA GLN A 29 5.27 -1.13 -11.23
C GLN A 29 5.82 -0.67 -12.58
N ASN A 30 4.98 -0.72 -13.63
CA ASN A 30 5.38 -0.27 -14.97
C ASN A 30 5.21 1.24 -15.18
N GLY A 31 4.78 1.98 -14.15
CA GLY A 31 4.70 3.42 -14.22
C GLY A 31 3.30 4.01 -14.21
N GLU A 32 2.26 3.17 -14.11
CA GLU A 32 0.90 3.66 -13.98
C GLU A 32 0.70 4.35 -12.64
N LEU A 33 -0.16 5.35 -12.59
CA LEU A 33 -0.54 5.96 -11.33
C LEU A 33 -1.28 4.92 -10.49
N ILE A 34 -0.98 4.86 -9.20
CA ILE A 34 -1.56 3.84 -8.33
C ILE A 34 -3.09 3.90 -8.31
N GLN A 35 -3.66 5.08 -8.33
CA GLN A 35 -5.11 5.26 -8.34
C GLN A 35 -5.77 4.76 -9.62
N ASN A 36 -5.03 4.74 -10.72
CA ASN A 36 -5.51 4.22 -12.00
C ASN A 36 -5.26 2.72 -12.11
N ALA A 37 -4.10 2.28 -11.63
CA ALA A 37 -3.72 0.87 -11.70
C ALA A 37 -4.52 0.02 -10.72
N MET A 38 -4.76 0.54 -9.52
CA MET A 38 -5.44 -0.20 -8.44
C MET A 38 -6.57 0.64 -7.85
N PRO A 39 -7.64 0.87 -8.61
CA PRO A 39 -8.73 1.74 -8.15
C PRO A 39 -9.54 1.17 -6.99
N ASP A 40 -9.45 -0.14 -6.75
CA ASP A 40 -10.18 -0.80 -5.68
C ASP A 40 -9.55 -0.64 -4.30
N LEU A 41 -8.32 -0.15 -4.24
CA LEU A 41 -7.65 0.06 -2.97
C LEU A 41 -8.20 1.29 -2.26
N THR A 42 -8.30 1.19 -0.93
CA THR A 42 -8.64 2.35 -0.12
C THR A 42 -7.48 3.33 -0.11
N PRO A 43 -7.72 4.61 0.22
CA PRO A 43 -6.62 5.57 0.35
C PRO A 43 -5.54 5.11 1.34
N THR A 44 -5.94 4.48 2.45
CA THR A 44 -5.00 3.96 3.43
C THR A 44 -4.11 2.87 2.83
N GLU A 45 -4.70 1.94 2.08
CA GLU A 45 -3.94 0.87 1.44
C GLU A 45 -2.97 1.41 0.40
N ARG A 46 -3.39 2.42 -0.36
CA ARG A 46 -2.50 3.05 -1.34
C ARG A 46 -1.31 3.72 -0.66
N GLU A 47 -1.55 4.40 0.45
CA GLU A 47 -0.47 5.02 1.21
C GLU A 47 0.48 4.01 1.80
N GLN A 48 -0.03 2.86 2.23
CA GLN A 48 0.82 1.77 2.72
C GLN A 48 1.80 1.31 1.64
N LEU A 49 1.34 1.20 0.40
CA LEU A 49 2.20 0.78 -0.70
C LEU A 49 3.19 1.86 -1.10
N ILE A 50 2.79 3.12 -1.08
CA ILE A 50 3.65 4.24 -1.50
C ILE A 50 4.69 4.57 -0.43
N TYR A 51 4.26 4.71 0.81
CA TYR A 51 5.13 5.18 1.90
C TYR A 51 5.68 4.05 2.76
N GLY A 52 5.08 2.88 2.70
CA GLY A 52 5.51 1.75 3.51
C GLY A 52 5.22 1.91 4.99
N LEU A 53 4.19 2.66 5.34
CA LEU A 53 3.79 2.86 6.74
C LEU A 53 2.60 1.97 7.07
N CYS A 54 2.59 1.40 8.28
CA CYS A 54 1.42 0.65 8.74
C CYS A 54 0.28 1.63 9.07
N PRO A 55 -0.98 1.15 9.08
CA PRO A 55 -2.12 2.04 9.35
C PRO A 55 -2.01 2.80 10.67
N LYS A 56 -1.46 2.16 11.67
CA LYS A 56 -1.27 2.77 12.98
C LYS A 56 -0.32 3.96 12.93
N CYS A 57 0.82 3.78 12.24
CA CYS A 57 1.79 4.87 12.09
C CYS A 57 1.25 5.99 11.22
N GLN A 58 0.46 5.66 10.20
CA GLN A 58 -0.19 6.67 9.37
C GLN A 58 -1.10 7.55 10.20
N ALA A 59 -1.89 6.95 11.09
CA ALA A 59 -2.79 7.69 11.95
C ALA A 59 -2.03 8.63 12.88
N GLU A 60 -0.91 8.17 13.42
CA GLU A 60 -0.07 9.00 14.30
C GLU A 60 0.57 10.17 13.54
N ILE A 61 1.07 9.92 12.35
CA ILE A 61 1.74 10.94 11.55
C ILE A 61 0.76 12.00 11.07
N SER A 62 -0.46 11.60 10.72
CA SER A 62 -1.47 12.56 10.25
C SER A 62 -2.01 13.43 11.38
N GLY A 63 -1.70 13.14 12.61
CA GLY A 63 -2.10 13.96 13.76
C GLY A 63 -3.56 13.81 14.14
N GLU A 64 -4.15 12.72 13.75
CA GLU A 64 -5.58 12.50 13.97
C GLU A 64 -5.88 11.43 15.00
#